data_ab5ba13bf51bc5c4cf155162e74039cc
#
_entry.id   ab5ba13bf51bc5c4cf155162e74039cc
#
_cell.length_a   1.000
_cell.length_b   1.000
_cell.length_c   1.000
_cell.angle_alpha   90.00
_cell.angle_beta   90.00
_cell.angle_gamma   90.00
#
_symmetry.space_group_name_H-M   'P 1'
#
loop_
_entity.id
_entity.type
_entity.pdbx_description
1 polymer ?
#
loop_
_entity_poly.entity_id
_entity_poly.type
_entity_poly.pdbx_seq_one_letter_code
_entity_poly.pdbx_strand_id
1 'polypeptide(L)'
;VREATPMLSPLGLTSRAFVDAVAPGGKGEPQAMRAYRRFFREGVTDAPPAVGVIPPVVRSLREETEEGPTFKFVTRLDRPIDAAALAANRRTRTGETSAAGAAEDRSLTVAARSEGDAGETGSESDRRLHLGVLAGDDRVRHLDVESVIIPMVGQKGRRTHTLCVSSQVGCAMGCGFCETAQMGLVRSLTASEIVAQWFNATHRHETEDGVPRRIDNIVFMGMGEPLDNAEEVLRAIEVLTDHNGPGVPMSKITVSTVGRIDGLRLLSKKLLNPGWRKMGLAVSINAPNDEIRSRIMPINRAMPMVALREALLEMPHQGTRKVCFEYVLIPGVNDAREHARELAAYLEPFGKIGGDFTPRGMVNLIPYNPRRNSPWPAPTEEQTDRFLRWLMDERLFVKRRRTKGRSQMAACGQLGTAEIRRRRFVGEGAESASGRA
;
A
#
# COMPACT_ATOMS: atom_id res chain seq x y z
N VAL A 1 -16.21 39.20 -24.12
CA VAL A 1 -15.69 37.85 -24.33
C VAL A 1 -15.95 37.12 -23.03
N ARG A 2 -16.86 36.12 -22.98
CA ARG A 2 -17.04 35.27 -21.82
C ARG A 2 -15.80 34.36 -21.75
N GLU A 3 -14.95 34.52 -20.75
CA GLU A 3 -13.88 33.55 -20.51
C GLU A 3 -14.50 32.15 -20.38
N ALA A 4 -14.00 31.22 -21.15
CA ALA A 4 -14.46 29.84 -21.10
C ALA A 4 -14.14 29.26 -19.72
N THR A 5 -15.12 28.72 -19.02
CA THR A 5 -14.91 28.04 -17.75
C THR A 5 -13.90 26.90 -17.95
N PRO A 6 -12.79 26.84 -17.18
CA PRO A 6 -11.81 25.81 -17.35
C PRO A 6 -12.42 24.43 -17.08
N MET A 7 -12.15 23.46 -17.96
CA MET A 7 -12.55 22.08 -17.78
C MET A 7 -11.46 21.34 -17.01
N LEU A 8 -11.82 20.65 -15.93
CA LEU A 8 -10.88 20.04 -15.01
C LEU A 8 -11.37 18.66 -14.54
N SER A 9 -10.44 17.74 -14.33
CA SER A 9 -10.75 16.44 -13.75
C SER A 9 -10.91 16.53 -12.23
N PRO A 10 -12.04 16.07 -11.67
CA PRO A 10 -12.26 16.06 -10.22
C PRO A 10 -11.45 15.00 -9.47
N LEU A 11 -10.91 13.98 -10.16
CA LEU A 11 -10.30 12.78 -9.51
C LEU A 11 -9.23 13.07 -8.45
N GLY A 12 -8.48 14.15 -8.59
CA GLY A 12 -7.42 14.51 -7.63
C GLY A 12 -7.76 15.69 -6.72
N LEU A 13 -9.01 16.16 -6.72
CA LEU A 13 -9.44 17.38 -6.05
C LEU A 13 -10.64 17.10 -5.13
N THR A 14 -10.63 17.72 -3.94
CA THR A 14 -11.83 17.81 -3.12
C THR A 14 -12.88 18.72 -3.78
N SER A 15 -14.14 18.64 -3.38
CA SER A 15 -15.20 19.48 -3.94
C SER A 15 -14.88 20.96 -3.82
N ARG A 16 -14.30 21.39 -2.71
CA ARG A 16 -13.90 22.78 -2.52
C ARG A 16 -12.78 23.19 -3.46
N ALA A 17 -11.70 22.40 -3.52
CA ALA A 17 -10.57 22.68 -4.41
C ALA A 17 -10.98 22.69 -5.89
N PHE A 18 -11.90 21.80 -6.28
CA PHE A 18 -12.46 21.79 -7.64
C PHE A 18 -13.26 23.06 -7.95
N VAL A 19 -14.17 23.44 -7.05
CA VAL A 19 -14.99 24.65 -7.23
C VAL A 19 -14.12 25.91 -7.31
N ASP A 20 -13.14 26.04 -6.41
CA ASP A 20 -12.21 27.17 -6.41
C ASP A 20 -11.41 27.28 -7.72
N ALA A 21 -11.06 26.13 -8.32
CA ALA A 21 -10.32 26.08 -9.58
C ALA A 21 -11.16 26.43 -10.83
N VAL A 22 -12.45 26.01 -10.86
CA VAL A 22 -13.29 26.19 -12.08
C VAL A 22 -14.23 27.38 -11.98
N ALA A 23 -14.48 27.93 -10.79
CA ALA A 23 -15.35 29.07 -10.52
C ALA A 23 -14.67 30.08 -9.58
N PRO A 24 -13.49 30.60 -9.93
CA PRO A 24 -12.79 31.56 -9.11
C PRO A 24 -13.65 32.81 -8.90
N GLY A 25 -13.76 33.25 -7.63
CA GLY A 25 -14.64 34.40 -7.28
C GLY A 25 -16.13 34.05 -7.10
N GLY A 26 -16.48 32.76 -7.05
CA GLY A 26 -17.81 32.27 -6.65
C GLY A 26 -18.86 32.26 -7.76
N LYS A 27 -18.62 32.91 -8.89
CA LYS A 27 -19.56 32.92 -10.02
C LYS A 27 -19.59 31.54 -10.70
N GLY A 28 -20.75 30.85 -10.65
CA GLY A 28 -20.90 29.49 -11.18
C GLY A 28 -20.63 28.37 -10.14
N GLU A 29 -20.37 28.70 -8.88
CA GLU A 29 -20.12 27.70 -7.82
C GLU A 29 -21.22 26.62 -7.71
N PRO A 30 -22.54 26.93 -7.76
CA PRO A 30 -23.58 25.90 -7.71
C PRO A 30 -23.54 24.94 -8.90
N GLN A 31 -23.15 25.42 -10.09
CA GLN A 31 -23.01 24.60 -11.29
C GLN A 31 -21.78 23.68 -11.16
N ALA A 32 -20.64 24.23 -10.73
CA ALA A 32 -19.40 23.46 -10.49
C ALA A 32 -19.65 22.36 -9.46
N MET A 33 -20.31 22.66 -8.36
CA MET A 33 -20.65 21.69 -7.33
C MET A 33 -21.61 20.59 -7.84
N ARG A 34 -22.61 20.93 -8.67
CA ARG A 34 -23.47 19.93 -9.30
C ARG A 34 -22.69 19.01 -10.22
N ALA A 35 -21.78 19.57 -11.03
CA ALA A 35 -20.93 18.78 -11.94
C ALA A 35 -20.02 17.84 -11.16
N TYR A 36 -19.39 18.30 -10.08
CA TYR A 36 -18.58 17.48 -9.17
C TYR A 36 -19.38 16.30 -8.59
N ARG A 37 -20.60 16.56 -8.07
CA ARG A 37 -21.47 15.52 -7.52
C ARG A 37 -21.88 14.50 -8.57
N ARG A 38 -22.25 14.94 -9.77
CA ARG A 38 -22.60 14.04 -10.86
C ARG A 38 -21.44 13.15 -11.27
N PHE A 39 -20.23 13.72 -11.32
CA PHE A 39 -19.03 12.95 -11.63
C PHE A 39 -18.85 11.78 -10.65
N PHE A 40 -18.83 12.05 -9.35
CA PHE A 40 -18.54 11.00 -8.37
C PHE A 40 -19.73 10.12 -8.00
N ARG A 41 -20.96 10.63 -8.00
CA ARG A 41 -22.13 9.87 -7.55
C ARG A 41 -22.83 9.13 -8.67
N GLU A 42 -22.82 9.70 -9.86
CA GLU A 42 -23.53 9.16 -11.02
C GLU A 42 -22.57 8.56 -12.05
N GLY A 43 -21.26 8.74 -11.90
CA GLY A 43 -20.24 8.24 -12.84
C GLY A 43 -20.20 9.01 -14.16
N VAL A 44 -20.76 10.24 -14.22
CA VAL A 44 -20.80 11.06 -15.42
C VAL A 44 -19.46 11.77 -15.60
N THR A 45 -18.66 11.33 -16.57
CA THR A 45 -17.30 11.83 -16.80
C THR A 45 -17.21 12.99 -17.80
N ASP A 46 -18.32 13.34 -18.44
CA ASP A 46 -18.45 14.46 -19.37
C ASP A 46 -19.62 15.34 -18.96
N ALA A 47 -19.46 16.12 -17.90
CA ALA A 47 -20.41 17.10 -17.43
C ALA A 47 -19.68 18.39 -17.10
N PRO A 48 -19.43 19.29 -18.09
CA PRO A 48 -18.68 20.52 -17.86
C PRO A 48 -19.23 21.33 -16.66
N PRO A 49 -18.32 21.88 -15.81
CA PRO A 49 -16.87 21.92 -15.94
C PRO A 49 -16.11 20.66 -15.47
N ALA A 50 -16.80 19.63 -14.95
CA ALA A 50 -16.20 18.38 -14.51
C ALA A 50 -16.03 17.41 -15.70
N VAL A 51 -14.81 17.32 -16.22
CA VAL A 51 -14.46 16.41 -17.32
C VAL A 51 -13.26 15.59 -16.91
N GLY A 52 -13.38 14.27 -16.97
CA GLY A 52 -12.29 13.39 -16.55
C GLY A 52 -12.10 12.18 -17.45
N VAL A 53 -10.85 11.95 -17.85
CA VAL A 53 -10.45 10.68 -18.44
C VAL A 53 -10.20 9.71 -17.31
N ILE A 54 -10.98 8.64 -17.25
CA ILE A 54 -10.80 7.58 -16.28
C ILE A 54 -9.90 6.52 -16.89
N PRO A 55 -8.76 6.18 -16.26
CA PRO A 55 -7.92 5.10 -16.69
C PRO A 55 -8.72 3.79 -16.86
N PRO A 56 -8.65 3.13 -18.04
CA PRO A 56 -9.54 2.01 -18.34
C PRO A 56 -9.22 0.76 -17.52
N VAL A 57 -10.24 -0.03 -17.21
CA VAL A 57 -10.08 -1.41 -16.74
C VAL A 57 -9.79 -2.28 -17.96
N VAL A 58 -8.58 -2.85 -18.02
CA VAL A 58 -8.13 -3.66 -19.16
C VAL A 58 -8.23 -5.15 -18.94
N ARG A 59 -8.42 -5.57 -17.68
CA ARG A 59 -8.58 -6.97 -17.31
C ARG A 59 -9.36 -7.07 -16.01
N SER A 60 -10.25 -8.04 -15.92
CA SER A 60 -10.92 -8.44 -14.68
C SER A 60 -10.86 -9.96 -14.51
N LEU A 61 -10.72 -10.41 -13.27
CA LEU A 61 -10.73 -11.80 -12.86
C LEU A 61 -11.72 -11.95 -11.70
N ARG A 62 -12.54 -12.99 -11.76
CA ARG A 62 -13.55 -13.32 -10.74
C ARG A 62 -13.18 -14.64 -10.06
N GLU A 63 -13.29 -14.72 -8.75
CA GLU A 63 -13.15 -15.92 -7.95
C GLU A 63 -14.33 -16.03 -6.97
N GLU A 64 -15.06 -17.12 -7.04
CA GLU A 64 -16.13 -17.38 -6.10
C GLU A 64 -15.58 -17.73 -4.73
N THR A 65 -16.14 -17.13 -3.70
CA THR A 65 -15.82 -17.43 -2.30
C THR A 65 -17.12 -17.66 -1.51
N GLU A 66 -17.02 -18.25 -0.33
CA GLU A 66 -18.18 -18.48 0.55
C GLU A 66 -18.98 -17.20 0.86
N GLU A 67 -18.32 -16.05 0.85
CA GLU A 67 -18.92 -14.74 1.16
C GLU A 67 -19.39 -13.99 -0.09
N GLY A 68 -19.18 -14.57 -1.27
CA GLY A 68 -19.51 -13.99 -2.58
C GLY A 68 -18.28 -13.80 -3.46
N PRO A 69 -18.46 -13.30 -4.69
CA PRO A 69 -17.37 -13.17 -5.65
C PRO A 69 -16.34 -12.11 -5.25
N THR A 70 -15.07 -12.50 -5.28
CA THR A 70 -13.92 -11.61 -5.20
C THR A 70 -13.51 -11.23 -6.62
N PHE A 71 -13.32 -9.94 -6.88
CA PHE A 71 -12.89 -9.46 -8.19
C PHE A 71 -11.51 -8.82 -8.08
N LYS A 72 -10.60 -9.22 -8.97
CA LYS A 72 -9.36 -8.52 -9.21
C LYS A 72 -9.43 -7.84 -10.57
N PHE A 73 -9.21 -6.55 -10.62
CA PHE A 73 -9.18 -5.82 -11.87
C PHE A 73 -7.88 -5.04 -12.04
N VAL A 74 -7.51 -4.83 -13.30
CA VAL A 74 -6.30 -4.14 -13.71
C VAL A 74 -6.70 -2.82 -14.37
N THR A 75 -6.24 -1.72 -13.77
CA THR A 75 -6.39 -0.38 -14.33
C THR A 75 -5.12 -0.02 -15.09
N ARG A 76 -5.28 0.40 -16.35
CA ARG A 76 -4.18 0.86 -17.20
C ARG A 76 -3.96 2.35 -17.08
N LEU A 77 -2.73 2.73 -16.77
CA LEU A 77 -2.31 4.13 -16.65
C LEU A 77 -1.68 4.59 -17.95
N ASP A 78 -2.27 5.62 -18.57
CA ASP A 78 -1.87 6.13 -19.90
C ASP A 78 -0.64 7.03 -19.90
N ARG A 79 0.02 7.21 -18.76
CA ARG A 79 1.24 8.01 -18.70
C ARG A 79 2.45 7.19 -19.11
N PRO A 80 3.20 7.64 -20.14
CA PRO A 80 4.48 7.04 -20.44
C PRO A 80 5.39 7.13 -19.20
N ILE A 81 6.29 6.18 -19.07
CA ILE A 81 7.33 6.22 -18.03
C ILE A 81 8.17 7.46 -18.33
N ASP A 82 8.10 8.46 -17.46
CA ASP A 82 9.02 9.60 -17.56
C ASP A 82 10.42 9.13 -17.19
N ALA A 83 11.26 8.96 -18.21
CA ALA A 83 12.65 8.54 -18.05
C ALA A 83 13.44 9.54 -17.14
N ALA A 84 13.06 10.82 -17.14
CA ALA A 84 13.68 11.83 -16.29
C ALA A 84 13.28 11.65 -14.80
N ALA A 85 12.01 11.31 -14.52
CA ALA A 85 11.56 11.01 -13.16
C ALA A 85 12.19 9.70 -12.62
N LEU A 86 12.40 8.71 -13.48
CA LEU A 86 13.14 7.49 -13.14
C LEU A 86 14.63 7.80 -12.84
N ALA A 87 15.25 8.70 -13.61
CA ALA A 87 16.64 9.13 -13.39
C ALA A 87 16.78 9.96 -12.10
N ALA A 88 15.83 10.85 -11.78
CA ALA A 88 15.80 11.63 -10.55
C ALA A 88 15.67 10.74 -9.31
N ASN A 89 14.77 9.75 -9.33
CA ASN A 89 14.65 8.74 -8.27
C ASN A 89 15.92 7.87 -8.11
N ARG A 90 16.72 7.73 -9.17
CA ARG A 90 18.03 7.10 -9.11
C ARG A 90 19.05 7.93 -8.31
N ARG A 91 19.14 9.25 -8.58
CA ARG A 91 20.13 10.15 -7.96
C ARG A 91 19.92 10.30 -6.45
N THR A 92 18.68 10.38 -5.99
CA THR A 92 18.35 10.45 -4.57
C THR A 92 18.66 9.14 -3.80
N ARG A 93 18.76 8.00 -4.48
CA ARG A 93 19.06 6.69 -3.88
C ARG A 93 20.55 6.34 -3.89
N THR A 94 21.33 6.91 -4.81
CA THR A 94 22.79 6.70 -4.90
C THR A 94 23.62 7.70 -4.09
N GLY A 95 22.98 8.70 -3.47
CA GLY A 95 23.70 9.73 -2.71
C GLY A 95 24.52 10.72 -3.57
N GLU A 96 24.36 10.69 -4.89
CA GLU A 96 24.95 11.67 -5.79
C GLU A 96 24.12 12.97 -5.74
N THR A 97 24.42 13.81 -4.78
CA THR A 97 23.97 15.21 -4.78
C THR A 97 24.68 15.95 -5.91
N SER A 98 23.92 16.44 -6.90
CA SER A 98 24.46 17.41 -7.84
C SER A 98 24.87 18.66 -7.07
N ALA A 99 26.11 19.10 -7.27
CA ALA A 99 26.63 20.35 -6.72
C ALA A 99 25.97 21.56 -7.40
N ALA A 100 24.70 21.83 -7.06
CA ALA A 100 24.02 23.07 -7.39
C ALA A 100 22.89 23.25 -6.37
N GLY A 101 23.18 23.95 -5.27
CA GLY A 101 22.21 24.25 -4.23
C GLY A 101 22.76 24.02 -2.83
N ALA A 102 23.99 24.53 -2.56
CA ALA A 102 24.50 24.59 -1.20
C ALA A 102 23.96 25.86 -0.52
N ALA A 103 22.90 25.71 0.27
CA ALA A 103 22.65 26.61 1.43
C ALA A 103 21.69 25.86 2.37
N GLU A 104 22.20 25.64 3.61
CA GLU A 104 21.46 25.37 4.82
C GLU A 104 20.68 24.00 4.94
N ASP A 105 21.36 22.95 5.36
CA ASP A 105 21.02 22.28 6.62
C ASP A 105 22.21 21.47 7.17
N ARG A 106 22.83 22.04 8.22
CA ARG A 106 23.83 21.34 9.04
C ARG A 106 23.12 20.76 10.24
N SER A 107 22.87 19.45 10.23
CA SER A 107 22.97 18.67 11.47
C SER A 107 22.75 17.18 11.21
N LEU A 108 23.59 16.39 11.89
CA LEU A 108 23.59 14.93 12.03
C LEU A 108 24.40 14.12 11.01
N THR A 109 25.70 14.35 11.03
CA THR A 109 26.69 13.31 10.76
C THR A 109 27.13 12.69 12.08
N VAL A 110 26.74 11.47 12.36
CA VAL A 110 27.39 10.64 13.38
C VAL A 110 28.40 9.76 12.65
N ALA A 111 29.68 10.09 12.85
CA ALA A 111 30.80 9.29 12.42
C ALA A 111 30.91 8.04 13.31
N ALA A 112 30.88 6.85 12.72
CA ALA A 112 31.42 5.66 13.34
C ALA A 112 32.72 5.29 12.59
N ARG A 113 33.84 5.65 13.20
CA ARG A 113 35.14 5.01 12.91
C ARG A 113 35.22 3.74 13.74
N SER A 114 35.52 2.63 13.11
CA SER A 114 36.21 1.52 13.74
C SER A 114 37.24 0.95 12.77
N GLU A 115 38.47 0.97 13.23
CA GLU A 115 39.66 0.40 12.60
C GLU A 115 39.66 -1.14 12.68
N GLY A 116 40.28 -1.76 11.68
CA GLY A 116 40.96 -3.07 11.73
C GLY A 116 40.08 -4.25 11.29
N ASP A 117 40.37 -4.98 10.34
CA ASP A 117 41.48 -5.81 9.94
C ASP A 117 41.22 -6.52 8.60
N ALA A 118 42.24 -7.07 8.03
CA ALA A 118 42.43 -7.53 6.70
C ALA A 118 41.64 -8.79 6.29
N GLY A 119 41.31 -8.83 4.99
CA GLY A 119 41.41 -10.08 4.19
C GLY A 119 40.16 -10.90 4.10
N GLU A 120 39.38 -10.62 3.04
CA GLU A 120 38.88 -11.70 2.17
C GLU A 120 38.37 -11.09 0.86
N THR A 121 38.91 -11.54 -0.24
CA THR A 121 38.53 -11.19 -1.62
C THR A 121 37.18 -11.80 -1.96
N GLY A 122 36.12 -11.15 -1.54
CA GLY A 122 34.77 -11.38 -2.05
C GLY A 122 34.60 -10.63 -3.36
N SER A 123 34.24 -11.33 -4.43
CA SER A 123 34.12 -10.78 -5.76
C SER A 123 33.15 -9.58 -5.81
N GLU A 124 33.49 -8.58 -6.60
CA GLU A 124 32.75 -7.35 -6.85
C GLU A 124 31.33 -7.57 -7.39
N SER A 125 30.97 -8.82 -7.69
CA SER A 125 29.66 -9.26 -8.14
C SER A 125 28.58 -9.32 -7.03
N ASP A 126 28.97 -9.49 -5.76
CA ASP A 126 28.03 -9.66 -4.64
C ASP A 126 27.53 -8.33 -4.03
N ARG A 127 28.07 -7.18 -4.44
CA ARG A 127 27.66 -5.85 -3.98
C ARG A 127 26.63 -5.16 -4.87
N ARG A 128 26.21 -5.77 -5.97
CA ARG A 128 25.11 -5.27 -6.79
C ARG A 128 23.77 -5.66 -6.16
N LEU A 129 23.42 -5.03 -5.06
CA LEU A 129 22.06 -5.01 -4.57
C LEU A 129 21.14 -4.60 -5.71
N HIS A 130 20.30 -5.53 -6.11
CA HIS A 130 19.30 -5.50 -7.15
C HIS A 130 18.49 -4.21 -7.20
N LEU A 131 19.02 -3.19 -7.80
CA LEU A 131 18.24 -2.07 -8.32
C LEU A 131 17.69 -2.54 -9.66
N GLY A 132 16.48 -3.07 -9.64
CA GLY A 132 15.73 -3.37 -10.86
C GLY A 132 15.52 -2.10 -11.66
N VAL A 133 16.52 -1.77 -12.47
CA VAL A 133 16.43 -0.68 -13.42
C VAL A 133 15.73 -1.22 -14.62
N LEU A 134 14.60 -0.65 -14.94
CA LEU A 134 14.03 -0.73 -16.27
C LEU A 134 14.99 -0.01 -17.22
N ALA A 135 15.97 -0.74 -17.77
CA ALA A 135 16.72 -0.26 -18.93
C ALA A 135 15.68 -0.01 -20.03
N GLY A 136 15.66 1.18 -20.58
CA GLY A 136 14.63 1.65 -21.49
C GLY A 136 14.35 0.66 -22.61
N ASP A 137 13.22 -0.05 -22.46
CA ASP A 137 12.55 -0.69 -23.56
C ASP A 137 11.41 0.25 -23.96
N ASP A 138 11.55 0.95 -25.06
CA ASP A 138 10.55 1.86 -25.64
C ASP A 138 9.19 1.19 -25.94
N ARG A 139 9.09 -0.13 -25.68
CA ARG A 139 7.89 -0.93 -25.91
C ARG A 139 6.88 -0.89 -24.77
N VAL A 140 7.21 -0.37 -23.58
CA VAL A 140 6.24 -0.25 -22.49
C VAL A 140 5.63 1.13 -22.48
N ARG A 141 4.54 1.25 -23.21
CA ARG A 141 3.76 2.48 -23.31
C ARG A 141 2.81 2.69 -22.14
N HIS A 142 2.50 1.65 -21.37
CA HIS A 142 1.48 1.69 -20.31
C HIS A 142 1.96 1.05 -19.02
N LEU A 143 1.49 1.57 -17.90
CA LEU A 143 1.67 0.98 -16.57
C LEU A 143 0.32 0.48 -16.05
N ASP A 144 0.30 -0.75 -15.59
CA ASP A 144 -0.90 -1.39 -15.08
C ASP A 144 -0.82 -1.51 -13.55
N VAL A 145 -1.92 -1.20 -12.87
CA VAL A 145 -2.08 -1.42 -11.42
C VAL A 145 -3.25 -2.34 -11.13
N GLU A 146 -3.08 -3.18 -10.13
CA GLU A 146 -4.09 -4.14 -9.70
C GLU A 146 -4.85 -3.63 -8.48
N SER A 147 -6.17 -3.82 -8.49
CA SER A 147 -7.07 -3.56 -7.37
C SER A 147 -7.96 -4.77 -7.12
N VAL A 148 -8.43 -4.95 -5.89
CA VAL A 148 -9.27 -6.10 -5.53
C VAL A 148 -10.53 -5.64 -4.80
N ILE A 149 -11.70 -6.08 -5.27
CA ILE A 149 -12.98 -5.94 -4.58
C ILE A 149 -13.22 -7.22 -3.81
N ILE A 150 -13.31 -7.12 -2.50
CA ILE A 150 -13.42 -8.25 -1.58
C ILE A 150 -14.79 -8.21 -0.90
N PRO A 151 -15.65 -9.23 -1.10
CA PRO A 151 -16.89 -9.35 -0.37
C PRO A 151 -16.61 -9.66 1.10
N MET A 152 -17.37 -9.05 2.00
CA MET A 152 -17.31 -9.27 3.43
C MET A 152 -18.72 -9.47 3.97
N VAL A 153 -18.90 -10.48 4.82
CA VAL A 153 -20.15 -10.69 5.52
C VAL A 153 -19.99 -10.23 6.98
N GLY A 154 -20.78 -9.24 7.36
CA GLY A 154 -20.81 -8.74 8.74
C GLY A 154 -21.60 -9.66 9.68
N GLN A 155 -21.52 -9.41 11.00
CA GLN A 155 -22.15 -10.23 12.04
C GLN A 155 -23.68 -10.44 11.87
N LYS A 156 -24.36 -9.57 11.14
CA LYS A 156 -25.82 -9.66 10.86
C LYS A 156 -26.11 -10.15 9.45
N GLY A 157 -25.20 -10.84 8.79
CA GLY A 157 -25.36 -11.32 7.42
C GLY A 157 -25.31 -10.21 6.35
N ARG A 158 -25.09 -8.95 6.72
CA ARG A 158 -25.00 -7.84 5.76
C ARG A 158 -23.73 -7.98 4.92
N ARG A 159 -23.92 -8.09 3.61
CA ARG A 159 -22.81 -8.05 2.65
C ARG A 159 -22.29 -6.63 2.48
N THR A 160 -20.98 -6.47 2.49
CA THR A 160 -20.27 -5.22 2.25
C THR A 160 -19.10 -5.49 1.31
N HIS A 161 -18.64 -4.46 0.59
CA HIS A 161 -17.50 -4.59 -0.30
C HIS A 161 -16.33 -3.75 0.22
N THR A 162 -15.18 -4.39 0.32
CA THR A 162 -13.91 -3.73 0.64
C THR A 162 -13.08 -3.63 -0.63
N LEU A 163 -12.69 -2.41 -0.98
CA LEU A 163 -11.76 -2.19 -2.08
C LEU A 163 -10.33 -2.11 -1.54
N CYS A 164 -9.48 -2.99 -2.05
CA CYS A 164 -8.05 -2.97 -1.85
C CYS A 164 -7.41 -2.15 -2.98
N VAL A 165 -6.85 -0.98 -2.63
CA VAL A 165 -6.25 -0.04 -3.59
C VAL A 165 -4.73 -0.09 -3.54
N SER A 166 -4.12 0.16 -4.69
CA SER A 166 -2.67 0.31 -4.86
C SER A 166 -2.27 1.77 -4.71
N SER A 167 -1.08 2.01 -4.18
CA SER A 167 -0.47 3.34 -4.01
C SER A 167 0.74 3.59 -4.91
N GLN A 168 1.31 2.53 -5.48
CA GLN A 168 2.50 2.58 -6.34
C GLN A 168 2.40 1.52 -7.44
N VAL A 169 3.14 1.69 -8.51
CA VAL A 169 3.47 0.62 -9.46
C VAL A 169 4.76 -0.03 -8.98
N GLY A 170 4.67 -1.29 -8.50
CA GLY A 170 5.78 -1.94 -7.80
C GLY A 170 5.94 -1.45 -6.36
N CYS A 171 7.06 -1.82 -5.71
CA CYS A 171 7.33 -1.44 -4.31
C CYS A 171 8.83 -1.50 -4.03
N ALA A 172 9.36 -0.50 -3.31
CA ALA A 172 10.78 -0.41 -2.95
C ALA A 172 11.16 -1.21 -1.70
N MET A 173 10.19 -1.71 -0.93
CA MET A 173 10.44 -2.24 0.42
C MET A 173 11.17 -3.59 0.44
N GLY A 174 11.17 -4.34 -0.67
CA GLY A 174 11.94 -5.58 -0.83
C GLY A 174 11.47 -6.76 0.03
N CYS A 175 10.21 -6.74 0.53
CA CYS A 175 9.70 -7.83 1.36
C CYS A 175 9.74 -9.17 0.61
N GLY A 176 10.46 -10.17 1.16
CA GLY A 176 10.71 -11.45 0.51
C GLY A 176 9.45 -12.28 0.24
N PHE A 177 8.40 -12.07 1.02
CA PHE A 177 7.12 -12.78 0.91
C PHE A 177 6.12 -12.08 -0.03
N CYS A 178 6.42 -10.89 -0.57
CA CYS A 178 5.50 -10.09 -1.36
C CYS A 178 5.87 -10.09 -2.84
N GLU A 179 4.91 -10.41 -3.71
CA GLU A 179 5.08 -10.42 -5.16
C GLU A 179 5.37 -9.03 -5.71
N THR A 180 4.65 -8.00 -5.22
CA THR A 180 4.84 -6.61 -5.64
C THR A 180 6.26 -6.11 -5.36
N ALA A 181 6.85 -6.53 -4.23
CA ALA A 181 8.20 -6.13 -3.87
C ALA A 181 9.26 -6.73 -4.79
N GLN A 182 9.00 -7.90 -5.42
CA GLN A 182 9.89 -8.52 -6.40
C GLN A 182 9.97 -7.75 -7.72
N MET A 183 9.01 -6.84 -7.95
CA MET A 183 9.01 -5.99 -9.14
C MET A 183 9.94 -4.76 -9.01
N GLY A 184 10.36 -4.43 -7.77
CA GLY A 184 10.95 -3.12 -7.47
C GLY A 184 9.92 -1.99 -7.61
N LEU A 185 10.32 -0.77 -7.31
CA LEU A 185 9.49 0.42 -7.49
C LEU A 185 9.65 0.97 -8.91
N VAL A 186 8.55 1.11 -9.63
CA VAL A 186 8.51 1.82 -10.90
C VAL A 186 8.21 3.29 -10.68
N ARG A 187 7.07 3.62 -10.05
CA ARG A 187 6.70 4.96 -9.62
C ARG A 187 5.55 4.96 -8.59
N SER A 188 5.41 6.07 -7.90
CA SER A 188 4.24 6.37 -7.09
C SER A 188 3.04 6.74 -7.96
N LEU A 189 1.82 6.45 -7.46
CA LEU A 189 0.57 6.90 -8.07
C LEU A 189 0.23 8.31 -7.59
N THR A 190 -0.38 9.08 -8.47
CA THR A 190 -1.01 10.36 -8.09
C THR A 190 -2.32 10.12 -7.34
N ALA A 191 -2.79 11.10 -6.60
CA ALA A 191 -4.10 11.04 -5.94
C ALA A 191 -5.23 10.72 -6.93
N SER A 192 -5.18 11.30 -8.12
CA SER A 192 -6.15 11.02 -9.20
C SER A 192 -6.16 9.55 -9.61
N GLU A 193 -4.99 8.92 -9.75
CA GLU A 193 -4.87 7.51 -10.12
C GLU A 193 -5.31 6.57 -8.99
N ILE A 194 -5.10 6.97 -7.73
CA ILE A 194 -5.60 6.23 -6.57
C ILE A 194 -7.13 6.31 -6.52
N VAL A 195 -7.71 7.51 -6.68
CA VAL A 195 -9.17 7.73 -6.67
C VAL A 195 -9.83 7.05 -7.87
N ALA A 196 -9.16 7.00 -9.02
CA ALA A 196 -9.66 6.31 -10.22
C ALA A 196 -9.91 4.82 -9.97
N GLN A 197 -9.15 4.16 -9.08
CA GLN A 197 -9.41 2.77 -8.71
C GLN A 197 -10.76 2.62 -8.01
N TRP A 198 -11.12 3.56 -7.12
CA TRP A 198 -12.44 3.60 -6.51
C TRP A 198 -13.54 3.89 -7.55
N PHE A 199 -13.31 4.83 -8.45
CA PHE A 199 -14.26 5.17 -9.51
C PHE A 199 -14.53 3.96 -10.42
N ASN A 200 -13.48 3.26 -10.83
CA ASN A 200 -13.59 2.03 -11.62
C ASN A 200 -14.36 0.94 -10.87
N ALA A 201 -14.04 0.71 -9.59
CA ALA A 201 -14.73 -0.30 -8.77
C ALA A 201 -16.23 0.00 -8.59
N THR A 202 -16.60 1.29 -8.54
CA THR A 202 -17.97 1.74 -8.31
C THR A 202 -18.80 1.82 -9.59
N HIS A 203 -18.24 2.38 -10.67
CA HIS A 203 -19.02 2.76 -11.87
C HIS A 203 -18.65 2.02 -13.15
N ARG A 204 -17.46 1.44 -13.23
CA ARG A 204 -16.94 0.84 -14.49
C ARG A 204 -16.77 -0.66 -14.44
N HIS A 205 -16.61 -1.20 -13.22
CA HIS A 205 -16.52 -2.64 -13.04
C HIS A 205 -17.92 -3.25 -13.19
N GLU A 206 -18.04 -4.28 -14.03
CA GLU A 206 -19.31 -4.98 -14.28
C GLU A 206 -20.00 -5.37 -12.96
N THR A 207 -21.22 -4.96 -12.80
CA THR A 207 -22.14 -5.39 -11.77
C THR A 207 -23.16 -6.32 -12.41
N GLU A 208 -23.63 -7.32 -11.68
CA GLU A 208 -24.58 -8.32 -12.20
C GLU A 208 -25.89 -7.67 -12.70
N ASP A 209 -26.22 -6.47 -12.17
CA ASP A 209 -27.49 -5.77 -12.45
C ASP A 209 -27.28 -4.41 -13.13
N GLY A 210 -26.08 -4.05 -13.58
CA GLY A 210 -25.77 -2.74 -14.14
C GLY A 210 -25.88 -1.57 -13.15
N VAL A 211 -26.09 -1.85 -11.84
CA VAL A 211 -26.19 -0.85 -10.77
C VAL A 211 -24.79 -0.55 -10.22
N PRO A 212 -24.44 0.73 -9.96
CA PRO A 212 -23.18 1.09 -9.35
C PRO A 212 -22.92 0.32 -8.07
N ARG A 213 -21.73 -0.30 -7.96
CA ARG A 213 -21.37 -1.08 -6.76
C ARG A 213 -21.02 -0.16 -5.60
N ARG A 214 -21.70 -0.35 -4.48
CA ARG A 214 -21.34 0.34 -3.27
C ARG A 214 -20.03 -0.23 -2.69
N ILE A 215 -19.02 0.62 -2.56
CA ILE A 215 -17.78 0.32 -1.84
C ILE A 215 -17.94 0.83 -0.41
N ASP A 216 -17.99 -0.11 0.56
CA ASP A 216 -18.21 0.23 1.98
C ASP A 216 -16.91 0.53 2.72
N ASN A 217 -15.79 -0.13 2.34
CA ASN A 217 -14.49 0.06 2.99
C ASN A 217 -13.40 0.19 1.93
N ILE A 218 -12.34 0.93 2.25
CA ILE A 218 -11.13 1.04 1.43
C ILE A 218 -9.93 0.68 2.28
N VAL A 219 -9.06 -0.18 1.76
CA VAL A 219 -7.80 -0.55 2.41
C VAL A 219 -6.63 -0.29 1.45
N PHE A 220 -5.64 0.45 1.91
CA PHE A 220 -4.39 0.68 1.19
C PHE A 220 -3.44 -0.48 1.46
N MET A 221 -3.75 -1.63 0.86
CA MET A 221 -3.04 -2.92 1.02
C MET A 221 -2.74 -3.58 -0.33
N GLY A 222 -2.88 -2.82 -1.42
CA GLY A 222 -2.56 -3.26 -2.78
C GLY A 222 -1.07 -3.17 -3.08
N MET A 223 -0.73 -2.78 -4.31
CA MET A 223 0.65 -2.59 -4.72
C MET A 223 1.24 -1.32 -4.12
N GLY A 224 2.48 -1.43 -3.61
CA GLY A 224 3.24 -0.30 -3.07
C GLY A 224 3.21 -0.17 -1.54
N GLU A 225 4.02 0.76 -1.04
CA GLU A 225 4.03 1.20 0.36
C GLU A 225 3.31 2.57 0.42
N PRO A 226 2.13 2.65 1.05
CA PRO A 226 1.36 3.90 1.06
C PRO A 226 2.09 5.08 1.69
N LEU A 227 2.87 4.84 2.75
CA LEU A 227 3.57 5.91 3.44
C LEU A 227 4.92 6.29 2.78
N ASP A 228 5.35 5.57 1.75
CA ASP A 228 6.42 6.00 0.83
C ASP A 228 5.87 6.96 -0.25
N ASN A 229 4.55 7.03 -0.39
CA ASN A 229 3.77 7.94 -1.24
C ASN A 229 2.76 8.75 -0.41
N ALA A 230 3.16 9.18 0.79
CA ALA A 230 2.25 9.67 1.82
C ALA A 230 1.42 10.89 1.36
N GLU A 231 2.02 11.85 0.66
CA GLU A 231 1.33 13.08 0.24
C GLU A 231 0.16 12.78 -0.71
N GLU A 232 0.39 11.96 -1.73
CA GLU A 232 -0.65 11.61 -2.70
C GLU A 232 -1.71 10.70 -2.09
N VAL A 233 -1.31 9.78 -1.20
CA VAL A 233 -2.24 8.93 -0.44
C VAL A 233 -3.14 9.77 0.47
N LEU A 234 -2.59 10.72 1.22
CA LEU A 234 -3.36 11.61 2.10
C LEU A 234 -4.31 12.49 1.28
N ARG A 235 -3.87 13.03 0.14
CA ARG A 235 -4.72 13.78 -0.79
C ARG A 235 -5.85 12.91 -1.37
N ALA A 236 -5.55 11.67 -1.77
CA ALA A 236 -6.56 10.73 -2.23
C ALA A 236 -7.61 10.43 -1.15
N ILE A 237 -7.19 10.28 0.12
CA ILE A 237 -8.10 10.08 1.25
C ILE A 237 -9.01 11.30 1.45
N GLU A 238 -8.51 12.53 1.30
CA GLU A 238 -9.34 13.75 1.35
C GLU A 238 -10.43 13.73 0.28
N VAL A 239 -10.10 13.35 -0.96
CA VAL A 239 -11.09 13.24 -2.04
C VAL A 239 -12.08 12.11 -1.77
N LEU A 240 -11.60 10.92 -1.37
CA LEU A 240 -12.45 9.75 -1.10
C LEU A 240 -13.44 10.00 0.07
N THR A 241 -13.06 10.84 1.02
CA THR A 241 -13.93 11.19 2.17
C THR A 241 -14.79 12.42 1.96
N ASP A 242 -14.61 13.15 0.85
CA ASP A 242 -15.39 14.32 0.54
C ASP A 242 -16.88 13.96 0.42
N HIS A 243 -17.72 14.59 1.26
CA HIS A 243 -19.16 14.33 1.32
C HIS A 243 -19.91 14.72 0.05
N ASN A 244 -19.38 15.61 -0.76
CA ASN A 244 -19.94 15.96 -2.08
C ASN A 244 -19.51 15.00 -3.19
N GLY A 245 -18.41 14.27 -2.94
CA GLY A 245 -17.83 13.28 -3.85
C GLY A 245 -18.16 11.84 -3.46
N PRO A 246 -17.14 10.99 -3.33
CA PRO A 246 -17.30 9.58 -2.94
C PRO A 246 -17.99 9.38 -1.59
N GLY A 247 -17.73 10.24 -0.63
CA GLY A 247 -18.38 10.22 0.68
C GLY A 247 -18.07 9.00 1.53
N VAL A 248 -16.94 8.34 1.31
CA VAL A 248 -16.54 7.17 2.10
C VAL A 248 -16.20 7.62 3.52
N PRO A 249 -16.86 7.10 4.56
CA PRO A 249 -16.56 7.53 5.93
C PRO A 249 -15.09 7.26 6.29
N MET A 250 -14.41 8.22 6.92
CA MET A 250 -13.02 8.08 7.37
C MET A 250 -12.80 6.79 8.19
N SER A 251 -13.82 6.38 8.97
CA SER A 251 -13.79 5.14 9.75
C SER A 251 -13.77 3.87 8.88
N LYS A 252 -13.98 3.96 7.61
CA LYS A 252 -14.00 2.87 6.64
C LYS A 252 -12.75 2.82 5.78
N ILE A 253 -11.80 3.72 6.02
CA ILE A 253 -10.50 3.76 5.36
C ILE A 253 -9.44 3.24 6.32
N THR A 254 -8.58 2.33 5.82
CA THR A 254 -7.42 1.82 6.56
C THR A 254 -6.16 1.95 5.70
N VAL A 255 -5.15 2.59 6.26
CA VAL A 255 -3.81 2.64 5.68
C VAL A 255 -2.97 1.54 6.31
N SER A 256 -2.32 0.71 5.49
CA SER A 256 -1.35 -0.29 5.93
C SER A 256 0.06 0.16 5.57
N THR A 257 1.02 -0.05 6.46
CA THR A 257 2.41 0.33 6.24
C THR A 257 3.37 -0.71 6.79
N VAL A 258 4.52 -0.86 6.15
CA VAL A 258 5.65 -1.63 6.68
C VAL A 258 6.36 -0.91 7.85
N GLY A 259 5.92 0.31 8.19
CA GLY A 259 6.51 1.12 9.26
C GLY A 259 7.46 2.20 8.76
N ARG A 260 7.13 2.88 7.65
CA ARG A 260 7.82 4.09 7.20
C ARG A 260 7.65 5.19 8.22
N ILE A 261 8.66 5.40 9.08
CA ILE A 261 8.59 6.33 10.23
C ILE A 261 8.32 7.77 9.78
N ASP A 262 8.95 8.22 8.69
CA ASP A 262 8.72 9.56 8.15
C ASP A 262 7.26 9.75 7.72
N GLY A 263 6.72 8.76 7.02
CA GLY A 263 5.31 8.74 6.62
C GLY A 263 4.35 8.63 7.82
N LEU A 264 4.71 7.86 8.86
CA LEU A 264 3.96 7.81 10.12
C LEU A 264 3.91 9.17 10.81
N ARG A 265 5.00 9.95 10.80
CA ARG A 265 5.04 11.32 11.34
C ARG A 265 4.11 12.27 10.56
N LEU A 266 4.09 12.17 9.22
CA LEU A 266 3.14 12.94 8.40
C LEU A 266 1.69 12.56 8.71
N LEU A 267 1.41 11.26 8.80
CA LEU A 267 0.09 10.76 9.18
C LEU A 267 -0.31 11.21 10.58
N SER A 268 0.60 11.17 11.55
CA SER A 268 0.39 11.63 12.92
C SER A 268 -0.09 13.09 12.96
N LYS A 269 0.51 13.97 12.16
CA LYS A 269 0.07 15.37 12.03
C LYS A 269 -1.37 15.49 11.51
N LYS A 270 -1.75 14.66 10.54
CA LYS A 270 -3.14 14.62 10.03
C LYS A 270 -4.13 14.11 11.08
N LEU A 271 -3.73 13.14 11.91
CA LEU A 271 -4.56 12.58 12.98
C LEU A 271 -4.86 13.56 14.13
N LEU A 272 -4.14 14.66 14.23
CA LEU A 272 -4.51 15.77 15.14
C LEU A 272 -5.83 16.42 14.73
N ASN A 273 -6.18 16.37 13.44
CA ASN A 273 -7.48 16.83 12.96
C ASN A 273 -8.58 15.84 13.38
N PRO A 274 -9.65 16.28 14.08
CA PRO A 274 -10.75 15.42 14.54
C PRO A 274 -11.37 14.56 13.44
N GLY A 275 -11.49 15.07 12.21
CA GLY A 275 -12.04 14.34 11.07
C GLY A 275 -11.23 13.09 10.69
N TRP A 276 -9.90 13.08 10.95
CA TRP A 276 -9.00 11.99 10.62
C TRP A 276 -8.87 10.93 11.72
N ARG A 277 -9.24 11.23 12.97
CA ARG A 277 -9.05 10.33 14.14
C ARG A 277 -9.72 8.97 14.01
N LYS A 278 -10.68 8.83 13.11
CA LYS A 278 -11.40 7.56 12.89
C LYS A 278 -10.76 6.67 11.82
N MET A 279 -9.70 7.10 11.16
CA MET A 279 -9.00 6.30 10.17
C MET A 279 -8.35 5.05 10.79
N GLY A 280 -8.37 3.91 10.08
CA GLY A 280 -7.67 2.69 10.48
C GLY A 280 -6.18 2.77 10.15
N LEU A 281 -5.36 2.23 11.05
CA LEU A 281 -3.94 2.01 10.82
C LEU A 281 -3.62 0.53 10.97
N ALA A 282 -2.99 -0.06 9.96
CA ALA A 282 -2.39 -1.37 10.01
C ALA A 282 -0.88 -1.26 9.86
N VAL A 283 -0.13 -2.02 10.64
CA VAL A 283 1.33 -2.00 10.64
C VAL A 283 1.85 -3.41 10.42
N SER A 284 2.56 -3.62 9.34
CA SER A 284 3.15 -4.91 8.98
C SER A 284 4.41 -5.17 9.80
N ILE A 285 4.24 -5.81 10.96
CA ILE A 285 5.36 -6.25 11.80
C ILE A 285 6.00 -7.51 11.20
N ASN A 286 5.20 -8.54 10.94
CA ASN A 286 5.53 -9.81 10.27
C ASN A 286 6.68 -10.62 10.89
N ALA A 287 7.27 -10.18 11.99
CA ALA A 287 8.35 -10.86 12.67
C ALA A 287 8.32 -10.54 14.18
N PRO A 288 8.86 -11.44 15.01
CA PRO A 288 8.91 -11.26 16.44
C PRO A 288 10.07 -10.36 16.90
N ASN A 289 11.14 -10.28 16.12
CA ASN A 289 12.39 -9.58 16.44
C ASN A 289 13.05 -8.99 15.17
N ASP A 290 14.08 -8.17 15.37
CA ASP A 290 14.79 -7.46 14.29
C ASP A 290 15.58 -8.41 13.38
N GLU A 291 16.08 -9.53 13.89
CA GLU A 291 16.82 -10.50 13.09
C GLU A 291 15.93 -11.10 12.00
N ILE A 292 14.82 -11.69 12.41
CA ILE A 292 13.86 -12.30 11.48
C ILE A 292 13.26 -11.21 10.59
N ARG A 293 12.91 -10.05 11.15
CA ARG A 293 12.32 -8.96 10.38
C ARG A 293 13.27 -8.47 9.30
N SER A 294 14.55 -8.28 9.61
CA SER A 294 15.56 -7.83 8.63
C SER A 294 15.80 -8.82 7.49
N ARG A 295 15.60 -10.11 7.77
CA ARG A 295 15.70 -11.18 6.77
C ARG A 295 14.54 -11.18 5.79
N ILE A 296 13.30 -10.99 6.26
CA ILE A 296 12.09 -11.04 5.42
C ILE A 296 11.59 -9.67 4.95
N MET A 297 12.00 -8.58 5.63
CA MET A 297 11.64 -7.19 5.35
C MET A 297 12.88 -6.30 5.47
N PRO A 298 13.65 -6.09 4.40
CA PRO A 298 14.92 -5.37 4.42
C PRO A 298 14.85 -3.94 4.96
N ILE A 299 13.68 -3.29 4.88
CA ILE A 299 13.42 -1.96 5.45
C ILE A 299 13.75 -1.88 6.94
N ASN A 300 13.68 -3.00 7.66
CA ASN A 300 13.98 -3.07 9.09
C ASN A 300 15.41 -2.64 9.44
N ARG A 301 16.36 -2.81 8.52
CA ARG A 301 17.75 -2.40 8.73
C ARG A 301 17.89 -0.88 8.86
N ALA A 302 17.03 -0.12 8.17
CA ALA A 302 16.98 1.34 8.26
C ALA A 302 16.00 1.83 9.34
N MET A 303 14.98 1.04 9.65
CA MET A 303 13.89 1.37 10.59
C MET A 303 13.63 0.17 11.51
N PRO A 304 14.48 -0.04 12.55
CA PRO A 304 14.36 -1.19 13.45
C PRO A 304 13.08 -1.16 14.26
N MET A 305 12.70 -2.33 14.78
CA MET A 305 11.42 -2.50 15.48
C MET A 305 11.27 -1.58 16.70
N VAL A 306 12.35 -1.29 17.42
CA VAL A 306 12.30 -0.36 18.55
C VAL A 306 11.88 1.04 18.13
N ALA A 307 12.51 1.59 17.07
CA ALA A 307 12.18 2.92 16.55
C ALA A 307 10.74 2.97 15.99
N LEU A 308 10.30 1.89 15.34
CA LEU A 308 8.92 1.77 14.88
C LEU A 308 7.93 1.78 16.05
N ARG A 309 8.21 1.04 17.11
CA ARG A 309 7.37 1.01 18.32
C ARG A 309 7.25 2.38 18.97
N GLU A 310 8.35 3.09 19.12
CA GLU A 310 8.39 4.45 19.67
C GLU A 310 7.53 5.40 18.81
N ALA A 311 7.74 5.41 17.49
CA ALA A 311 6.94 6.23 16.58
C ALA A 311 5.43 5.95 16.67
N LEU A 312 5.04 4.69 16.88
CA LEU A 312 3.64 4.30 17.05
C LEU A 312 3.06 4.72 18.40
N LEU A 313 3.86 4.71 19.46
CA LEU A 313 3.45 5.17 20.80
C LEU A 313 3.29 6.69 20.87
N GLU A 314 4.07 7.44 20.09
CA GLU A 314 3.97 8.90 19.94
C GLU A 314 2.72 9.34 19.17
N MET A 315 2.08 8.43 18.40
CA MET A 315 0.90 8.79 17.60
C MET A 315 -0.28 9.19 18.49
N PRO A 316 -1.09 10.18 18.07
CA PRO A 316 -2.27 10.60 18.79
C PRO A 316 -3.21 9.41 19.07
N HIS A 317 -3.64 9.28 20.31
CA HIS A 317 -4.54 8.21 20.69
C HIS A 317 -5.89 8.32 19.96
N GLN A 318 -6.27 7.26 19.28
CA GLN A 318 -7.47 7.23 18.43
C GLN A 318 -8.74 6.71 19.18
N GLY A 319 -8.85 6.98 20.46
CA GLY A 319 -9.99 6.52 21.28
C GLY A 319 -10.05 4.98 21.34
N THR A 320 -11.18 4.40 20.94
CA THR A 320 -11.38 2.94 20.95
C THR A 320 -10.75 2.19 19.77
N ARG A 321 -10.14 2.89 18.82
CA ARG A 321 -9.50 2.25 17.67
C ARG A 321 -8.18 1.62 18.06
N LYS A 322 -7.98 0.40 17.55
CA LYS A 322 -6.74 -0.37 17.76
C LYS A 322 -5.83 -0.19 16.55
N VAL A 323 -4.53 -0.12 16.79
CA VAL A 323 -3.52 -0.36 15.77
C VAL A 323 -3.59 -1.84 15.40
N CYS A 324 -3.71 -2.13 14.11
CA CYS A 324 -3.76 -3.50 13.59
C CYS A 324 -2.33 -3.93 13.23
N PHE A 325 -1.72 -4.79 14.04
CA PHE A 325 -0.41 -5.37 13.78
C PHE A 325 -0.55 -6.60 12.88
N GLU A 326 -0.14 -6.48 11.62
CA GLU A 326 -0.20 -7.57 10.67
C GLU A 326 1.01 -8.49 10.84
N TYR A 327 0.72 -9.78 10.92
CA TYR A 327 1.71 -10.84 11.06
C TYR A 327 1.46 -11.94 10.02
N VAL A 328 2.27 -11.94 8.96
CA VAL A 328 2.26 -12.99 7.93
C VAL A 328 3.01 -14.20 8.49
N LEU A 329 2.30 -15.29 8.72
CA LEU A 329 2.84 -16.53 9.28
C LEU A 329 3.54 -17.34 8.19
N ILE A 330 4.85 -17.48 8.28
CA ILE A 330 5.71 -18.19 7.32
C ILE A 330 6.30 -19.42 8.02
N PRO A 331 5.95 -20.65 7.60
CA PRO A 331 6.47 -21.87 8.20
C PRO A 331 7.98 -21.94 8.21
N GLY A 332 8.55 -22.31 9.36
CA GLY A 332 10.01 -22.44 9.56
C GLY A 332 10.77 -21.11 9.61
N VAL A 333 10.05 -19.98 9.63
CA VAL A 333 10.66 -18.63 9.67
C VAL A 333 10.28 -17.87 10.93
N ASN A 334 8.97 -17.73 11.17
CA ASN A 334 8.44 -16.91 12.26
C ASN A 334 7.28 -17.59 13.02
N ASP A 335 7.18 -18.92 12.96
CA ASP A 335 6.06 -19.72 13.44
C ASP A 335 6.38 -20.57 14.70
N ALA A 336 7.50 -20.31 15.38
CA ALA A 336 7.86 -21.02 16.62
C ALA A 336 7.13 -20.43 17.85
N ARG A 337 7.05 -21.21 18.94
CA ARG A 337 6.40 -20.77 20.20
C ARG A 337 7.12 -19.57 20.80
N GLU A 338 8.44 -19.56 20.73
CA GLU A 338 9.30 -18.46 21.18
C GLU A 338 8.96 -17.17 20.45
N HIS A 339 8.66 -17.25 19.15
CA HIS A 339 8.26 -16.10 18.35
C HIS A 339 6.93 -15.48 18.81
N ALA A 340 5.99 -16.28 19.30
CA ALA A 340 4.75 -15.77 19.89
C ALA A 340 5.03 -14.97 21.19
N ARG A 341 5.97 -15.45 22.02
CA ARG A 341 6.38 -14.76 23.27
C ARG A 341 7.13 -13.46 22.98
N GLU A 342 8.07 -13.49 22.05
CA GLU A 342 8.83 -12.30 21.64
C GLU A 342 7.91 -11.22 21.03
N LEU A 343 6.96 -11.63 20.17
CA LEU A 343 5.96 -10.70 19.63
C LEU A 343 5.09 -10.11 20.74
N ALA A 344 4.69 -10.92 21.74
CA ALA A 344 3.91 -10.45 22.88
C ALA A 344 4.69 -9.46 23.76
N ALA A 345 5.99 -9.68 23.95
CA ALA A 345 6.87 -8.75 24.65
C ALA A 345 7.06 -7.44 23.87
N TYR A 346 7.22 -7.52 22.54
CA TYR A 346 7.29 -6.33 21.69
C TYR A 346 6.01 -5.48 21.75
N LEU A 347 4.84 -6.12 21.75
CA LEU A 347 3.53 -5.47 21.75
C LEU A 347 3.00 -5.11 23.16
N GLU A 348 3.74 -5.42 24.23
CA GLU A 348 3.34 -5.16 25.61
C GLU A 348 2.84 -3.71 25.83
N PRO A 349 3.51 -2.64 25.34
CA PRO A 349 3.05 -1.27 25.54
C PRO A 349 1.69 -0.93 24.89
N PHE A 350 1.19 -1.78 24.00
CA PHE A 350 -0.13 -1.64 23.38
C PHE A 350 -1.24 -2.37 24.12
N GLY A 351 -0.91 -3.03 25.24
CA GLY A 351 -1.84 -3.68 26.16
C GLY A 351 -2.23 -5.10 25.79
N LYS A 352 -2.55 -5.87 26.82
CA LYS A 352 -2.99 -7.29 26.76
C LYS A 352 -4.42 -7.45 27.24
N ILE A 353 -5.08 -8.54 26.85
CA ILE A 353 -6.43 -8.88 27.34
C ILE A 353 -6.35 -9.14 28.86
N GLY A 354 -7.26 -8.53 29.61
CA GLY A 354 -7.30 -8.63 31.07
C GLY A 354 -6.14 -7.90 31.78
N GLY A 355 -5.45 -6.97 31.10
CA GLY A 355 -4.53 -6.02 31.73
C GLY A 355 -5.28 -4.80 32.29
N ASP A 356 -4.52 -3.84 32.83
CA ASP A 356 -5.05 -2.65 33.52
C ASP A 356 -5.80 -1.68 32.59
N PHE A 357 -5.64 -1.81 31.27
CA PHE A 357 -6.32 -0.97 30.29
C PHE A 357 -6.76 -1.77 29.07
N THR A 358 -7.73 -1.24 28.34
CA THR A 358 -8.21 -1.82 27.07
C THR A 358 -7.08 -1.88 26.06
N PRO A 359 -6.78 -3.04 25.45
CA PRO A 359 -5.70 -3.17 24.48
C PRO A 359 -5.87 -2.20 23.32
N ARG A 360 -4.83 -1.40 23.05
CA ARG A 360 -4.73 -0.48 21.91
C ARG A 360 -4.20 -1.16 20.65
N GLY A 361 -3.63 -2.36 20.80
CA GLY A 361 -3.14 -3.21 19.74
C GLY A 361 -4.08 -4.39 19.43
N MET A 362 -4.04 -4.85 18.19
CA MET A 362 -4.67 -6.08 17.73
C MET A 362 -3.75 -6.76 16.73
N VAL A 363 -3.48 -8.04 16.92
CA VAL A 363 -2.73 -8.83 15.94
C VAL A 363 -3.69 -9.38 14.88
N ASN A 364 -3.37 -9.14 13.62
CA ASN A 364 -4.05 -9.75 12.47
C ASN A 364 -3.13 -10.84 11.91
N LEU A 365 -3.40 -12.09 12.31
CA LEU A 365 -2.63 -13.25 11.85
C LEU A 365 -3.05 -13.61 10.43
N ILE A 366 -2.11 -13.56 9.50
CA ILE A 366 -2.31 -13.78 8.07
C ILE A 366 -1.55 -15.03 7.66
N PRO A 367 -2.21 -16.14 7.32
CA PRO A 367 -1.54 -17.28 6.72
C PRO A 367 -0.82 -16.83 5.44
N TYR A 368 0.44 -17.20 5.30
CA TYR A 368 1.23 -16.80 4.15
C TYR A 368 0.61 -17.33 2.85
N ASN A 369 0.48 -16.46 1.87
CA ASN A 369 0.06 -16.80 0.51
C ASN A 369 1.30 -16.83 -0.38
N PRO A 370 1.78 -18.02 -0.81
CA PRO A 370 2.98 -18.13 -1.60
C PRO A 370 2.91 -17.26 -2.87
N ARG A 371 3.96 -16.46 -3.06
CA ARG A 371 4.20 -15.76 -4.31
C ARG A 371 4.77 -16.73 -5.37
N ARG A 372 4.88 -16.29 -6.60
CA ARG A 372 5.58 -17.09 -7.63
C ARG A 372 7.04 -17.31 -7.21
N ASN A 373 7.52 -18.53 -7.41
CA ASN A 373 8.87 -18.92 -7.01
C ASN A 373 9.21 -18.62 -5.54
N SER A 374 8.20 -18.76 -4.66
CA SER A 374 8.41 -18.59 -3.23
C SER A 374 9.33 -19.67 -2.68
N PRO A 375 10.34 -19.32 -1.85
CA PRO A 375 11.12 -20.33 -1.13
C PRO A 375 10.35 -20.95 0.05
N TRP A 376 9.19 -20.40 0.41
CA TRP A 376 8.39 -20.84 1.56
C TRP A 376 7.06 -21.42 1.12
N PRO A 377 6.61 -22.51 1.76
CA PRO A 377 5.25 -23.03 1.55
C PRO A 377 4.21 -22.20 2.28
N ALA A 378 2.93 -22.40 1.95
CA ALA A 378 1.83 -21.94 2.78
C ALA A 378 1.81 -22.72 4.11
N PRO A 379 1.42 -22.10 5.24
CA PRO A 379 1.16 -22.83 6.48
C PRO A 379 -0.07 -23.72 6.33
N THR A 380 -0.07 -24.87 7.04
CA THR A 380 -1.27 -25.69 7.18
C THR A 380 -2.25 -25.03 8.15
N GLU A 381 -3.50 -25.51 8.15
CA GLU A 381 -4.51 -25.06 9.12
C GLU A 381 -4.05 -25.32 10.55
N GLU A 382 -3.47 -26.51 10.84
CA GLU A 382 -2.98 -26.87 12.17
C GLU A 382 -1.82 -25.98 12.61
N GLN A 383 -0.90 -25.64 11.70
CA GLN A 383 0.20 -24.71 12.00
C GLN A 383 -0.35 -23.34 12.35
N THR A 384 -1.31 -22.85 11.58
CA THR A 384 -1.93 -21.54 11.79
C THR A 384 -2.70 -21.50 13.13
N ASP A 385 -3.50 -22.53 13.41
CA ASP A 385 -4.28 -22.62 14.65
C ASP A 385 -3.40 -22.82 15.88
N ARG A 386 -2.30 -23.55 15.73
CA ARG A 386 -1.31 -23.71 16.79
C ARG A 386 -0.66 -22.38 17.17
N PHE A 387 -0.20 -21.62 16.17
CA PHE A 387 0.41 -20.30 16.41
C PHE A 387 -0.62 -19.30 16.96
N LEU A 388 -1.85 -19.33 16.46
CA LEU A 388 -2.97 -18.54 16.98
C LEU A 388 -3.18 -18.79 18.49
N ARG A 389 -3.22 -20.09 18.90
CA ARG A 389 -3.35 -20.44 20.34
C ARG A 389 -2.19 -19.88 21.16
N TRP A 390 -0.94 -19.99 20.70
CA TRP A 390 0.20 -19.42 21.42
C TRP A 390 0.12 -17.91 21.62
N LEU A 391 -0.35 -17.17 20.60
CA LEU A 391 -0.59 -15.73 20.74
C LEU A 391 -1.72 -15.42 21.75
N MET A 392 -2.75 -16.25 21.79
CA MET A 392 -3.85 -16.12 22.76
C MET A 392 -3.38 -16.48 24.19
N ASP A 393 -2.53 -17.49 24.36
CA ASP A 393 -1.91 -17.83 25.65
C ASP A 393 -1.10 -16.65 26.22
N GLU A 394 -0.44 -15.89 25.34
CA GLU A 394 0.25 -14.63 25.69
C GLU A 394 -0.70 -13.44 25.90
N ARG A 395 -2.02 -13.68 25.92
CA ARG A 395 -3.08 -12.69 26.16
C ARG A 395 -3.14 -11.57 25.13
N LEU A 396 -2.66 -11.79 23.91
CA LEU A 396 -2.82 -10.85 22.80
C LEU A 396 -4.25 -10.89 22.25
N PHE A 397 -4.77 -9.74 21.83
CA PHE A 397 -6.02 -9.69 21.08
C PHE A 397 -5.73 -10.02 19.61
N VAL A 398 -6.08 -11.22 19.18
CA VAL A 398 -5.74 -11.77 17.87
C VAL A 398 -6.98 -12.02 17.03
N LYS A 399 -6.89 -11.69 15.74
CA LYS A 399 -7.82 -12.13 14.71
C LYS A 399 -7.06 -12.87 13.63
N ARG A 400 -7.58 -14.03 13.21
CA ARG A 400 -7.09 -14.73 12.04
C ARG A 400 -7.78 -14.21 10.79
N ARG A 401 -7.00 -13.85 9.77
CA ARG A 401 -7.52 -13.47 8.47
C ARG A 401 -7.79 -14.72 7.64
N ARG A 402 -8.99 -14.82 7.07
CA ARG A 402 -9.29 -15.83 6.05
C ARG A 402 -8.73 -15.36 4.70
N THR A 403 -8.01 -16.23 4.02
CA THR A 403 -7.46 -15.93 2.70
C THR A 403 -8.58 -15.94 1.66
N LYS A 404 -8.63 -14.90 0.81
CA LYS A 404 -9.54 -14.78 -0.32
C LYS A 404 -8.74 -14.43 -1.58
N GLY A 405 -9.16 -14.89 -2.73
CA GLY A 405 -8.53 -14.56 -3.99
C GLY A 405 -7.20 -15.27 -4.26
N ARG A 406 -6.88 -16.35 -3.55
CA ARG A 406 -5.60 -17.07 -3.67
C ARG A 406 -5.39 -17.66 -5.08
N SER A 407 -6.42 -18.25 -5.68
CA SER A 407 -6.32 -18.89 -6.98
C SER A 407 -6.04 -17.90 -8.11
N GLN A 408 -6.51 -16.66 -7.96
CA GLN A 408 -6.32 -15.58 -8.93
C GLN A 408 -5.15 -14.64 -8.61
N MET A 409 -4.25 -15.03 -7.70
CA MET A 409 -3.18 -14.14 -7.23
C MET A 409 -3.72 -12.77 -6.77
N ALA A 410 -4.85 -12.78 -6.08
CA ALA A 410 -5.54 -11.59 -5.57
C ALA A 410 -5.47 -11.48 -4.04
N ALA A 411 -4.86 -12.47 -3.36
CA ALA A 411 -4.65 -12.41 -1.92
C ALA A 411 -3.55 -11.40 -1.55
N CYS A 412 -3.48 -11.03 -0.27
CA CYS A 412 -2.46 -10.13 0.24
C CYS A 412 -1.05 -10.64 -0.08
N GLY A 413 -0.20 -9.75 -0.58
CA GLY A 413 1.17 -10.05 -1.00
C GLY A 413 1.30 -10.69 -2.39
N GLN A 414 0.20 -10.95 -3.10
CA GLN A 414 0.20 -11.61 -4.40
C GLN A 414 0.00 -10.68 -5.60
N LEU A 415 -0.30 -9.39 -5.38
CA LEU A 415 -0.54 -8.46 -6.48
C LEU A 415 0.75 -8.14 -7.25
N GLY A 416 0.64 -8.05 -8.56
CA GLY A 416 1.74 -7.69 -9.44
C GLY A 416 1.42 -8.02 -10.90
N THR A 417 1.62 -7.05 -11.81
CA THR A 417 1.26 -7.19 -13.22
C THR A 417 2.18 -8.16 -13.95
N ALA A 418 1.61 -8.99 -14.83
CA ALA A 418 2.36 -10.01 -15.57
C ALA A 418 3.41 -9.40 -16.52
N GLU A 419 3.15 -8.22 -17.05
CA GLU A 419 4.04 -7.53 -18.01
C GLU A 419 5.29 -6.99 -17.33
N ILE A 420 5.16 -6.42 -16.13
CA ILE A 420 6.31 -5.97 -15.34
C ILE A 420 7.11 -7.17 -14.83
N ARG A 421 6.46 -8.28 -14.52
CA ARG A 421 7.10 -9.55 -14.10
C ARG A 421 7.91 -10.22 -15.20
N ARG A 422 7.58 -10.05 -16.48
CA ARG A 422 8.33 -10.62 -17.60
C ARG A 422 9.66 -9.93 -17.84
N ARG A 423 9.91 -8.79 -17.22
CA ARG A 423 11.18 -8.09 -17.29
C ARG A 423 12.16 -8.78 -16.36
N ARG A 424 13.08 -9.52 -16.94
CA ARG A 424 14.24 -10.07 -16.20
C ARG A 424 15.07 -8.90 -15.71
N PHE A 425 15.50 -8.97 -14.47
CA PHE A 425 16.55 -8.08 -13.98
C PHE A 425 17.78 -8.27 -14.88
N VAL A 426 18.38 -7.18 -15.36
CA VAL A 426 19.66 -7.24 -16.06
C VAL A 426 20.68 -7.77 -15.06
N GLY A 427 21.09 -9.03 -15.19
CA GLY A 427 22.00 -9.72 -14.27
C GLY A 427 21.81 -11.23 -14.17
N GLU A 428 20.63 -11.76 -14.47
CA GLU A 428 20.36 -13.21 -14.37
C GLU A 428 20.32 -13.92 -15.74
N GLY A 429 21.21 -13.62 -16.66
CA GLY A 429 21.12 -14.22 -17.99
C GLY A 429 22.36 -14.20 -18.87
N ALA A 430 23.51 -13.81 -18.36
CA ALA A 430 24.72 -13.73 -19.17
C ALA A 430 25.58 -15.00 -19.16
N GLU A 431 25.24 -16.04 -18.41
CA GLU A 431 26.14 -17.23 -18.26
C GLU A 431 25.60 -18.55 -18.84
N SER A 432 24.55 -18.57 -19.64
CA SER A 432 24.09 -19.85 -20.21
C SER A 432 24.06 -19.94 -21.74
N ALA A 433 24.77 -19.07 -22.46
CA ALA A 433 24.81 -19.09 -23.93
C ALA A 433 26.22 -19.34 -24.54
N SER A 434 27.20 -19.84 -23.77
CA SER A 434 28.50 -20.25 -24.34
C SER A 434 28.86 -21.67 -23.91
N GLY A 435 28.22 -22.64 -24.52
CA GLY A 435 28.57 -24.03 -24.28
C GLY A 435 27.67 -25.01 -25.00
N ARG A 436 27.76 -25.03 -26.32
CA ARG A 436 27.68 -26.25 -27.20
C ARG A 436 27.92 -25.83 -28.64
N ALA A 437 29.14 -26.03 -29.04
CA ALA A 437 29.49 -26.40 -30.42
C ALA A 437 29.70 -27.91 -30.42
#